data_0b0b70a2b935ffe01f52f2d9a2b66dc4
#
_entry.id   0b0b70a2b935ffe01f52f2d9a2b66dc4
#
_cell.length_a   1.000
_cell.length_b   1.000
_cell.length_c   1.000
_cell.angle_alpha   90.00
_cell.angle_beta   90.00
_cell.angle_gamma   90.00
#
_symmetry.space_group_name_H-M   'P 1'
#
loop_
_entity.id
_entity.type
_entity.pdbx_description
1 polymer ?
#
loop_
_entity_poly.entity_id
_entity_poly.type
_entity_poly.pdbx_seq_one_letter_code
_entity_poly.pdbx_strand_id
1 'polypeptide(L)'
;VRPCDSDNEIYLNSRAKEGTSAFTLKPGLDINYQNLLINGFQTISSDIVSNSSAWFFDDELINTKIQQNSKRLIYRYKGIKENALEVISRYKPAIVLIDNLEDMEFFMSLNGTTNFIISKYVNSIDEAIEAVKRGVDDLFLRDWSKNQILELQSNLSIPLYERTILSPLLEVNEARNLLEKTEFTNFLQTRNVRGYKRETTSWYPGSGESIPNLFNFTSETLSDYKTSNLDNILKNFQKTEHLNEKDLLDLFKTSGKYINQIAELANELTKNVHGNKVTFVKNRNINYTNQCYYKCGFCGFSKGPQSLDLKEKPYTLTPDEVLNRTIEAHKNGASEVCLQGGIHPSYTGDFYIDLVKKIKSELPDMHIHGFTPLEIWQGANTVNKSIENYLQELKEAGLGTLPGTAAEILDDRIRKYLCDDKITSSQWGYVMEVAHSLGIKSTATIMFGHIDDLESWVNHFQLIKKIQIKTNGFTEIVPLPFVHMGSPIFLQGKSMPGPAWDEIVLMHSLARIYFYNTIDNIQASWVKLGHDGAKVLLESGVNDLGGTLINENISRASGANHGQETTDMEFISLINDAGKIPYLRNTLYTSFKNLESVSFENVIKI
;
A
#
# COMPACT_ATOMS: atom_id res chain seq x y z
N VAL A 1 -4.09 -11.17 16.98
CA VAL A 1 -3.81 -12.34 17.83
C VAL A 1 -2.36 -12.29 18.26
N ARG A 2 -2.10 -12.38 19.57
CA ARG A 2 -0.74 -12.48 20.10
C ARG A 2 -0.51 -13.90 20.58
N PRO A 3 0.54 -14.55 20.11
CA PRO A 3 0.91 -15.83 20.65
C PRO A 3 1.43 -15.66 22.06
N CYS A 4 1.19 -16.62 22.82
CA CYS A 4 1.06 -16.71 24.20
C CYS A 4 2.30 -16.71 25.07
N ASP A 5 2.00 -16.70 26.25
CA ASP A 5 2.64 -16.93 27.51
C ASP A 5 2.67 -18.44 27.81
N SER A 6 3.81 -19.05 27.79
CA SER A 6 4.01 -20.43 28.19
C SER A 6 5.38 -20.63 28.83
N ASP A 7 5.41 -21.46 29.87
CA ASP A 7 6.63 -21.98 30.49
C ASP A 7 7.04 -23.35 29.92
N ASN A 8 6.31 -23.84 28.93
CA ASN A 8 6.59 -25.11 28.29
C ASN A 8 7.50 -24.93 27.06
N GLU A 9 8.78 -25.28 27.22
CA GLU A 9 9.79 -25.19 26.16
C GLU A 9 9.42 -25.98 24.91
N ILE A 10 8.79 -27.15 25.06
CA ILE A 10 8.35 -27.98 23.94
C ILE A 10 7.29 -27.26 23.14
N TYR A 11 6.34 -26.61 23.83
CA TYR A 11 5.30 -25.80 23.21
C TYR A 11 5.90 -24.59 22.48
N LEU A 12 6.79 -23.83 23.13
CA LEU A 12 7.45 -22.68 22.52
C LEU A 12 8.22 -23.07 21.26
N ASN A 13 8.96 -24.20 21.30
CA ASN A 13 9.68 -24.71 20.14
C ASN A 13 8.76 -25.18 19.01
N SER A 14 7.60 -25.78 19.35
CA SER A 14 6.59 -26.16 18.36
C SER A 14 6.00 -24.92 17.68
N ARG A 15 5.59 -23.95 18.47
CA ARG A 15 5.05 -22.67 17.95
C ARG A 15 6.09 -21.91 17.11
N ALA A 16 7.36 -21.97 17.51
CA ALA A 16 8.46 -21.41 16.73
C ALA A 16 8.55 -22.03 15.34
N LYS A 17 8.52 -23.35 15.25
CA LYS A 17 8.52 -24.10 13.97
C LYS A 17 7.28 -23.79 13.10
N GLU A 18 6.16 -23.50 13.72
CA GLU A 18 4.92 -23.08 13.07
C GLU A 18 4.92 -21.60 12.60
N GLY A 19 6.03 -20.88 12.87
CA GLY A 19 6.20 -19.50 12.43
C GLY A 19 5.65 -18.43 13.39
N THR A 20 5.40 -18.76 14.66
CA THR A 20 5.08 -17.77 15.70
C THR A 20 6.23 -16.78 15.86
N SER A 21 5.91 -15.51 16.01
CA SER A 21 6.90 -14.43 15.96
C SER A 21 7.18 -13.77 17.30
N ALA A 22 6.43 -14.11 18.33
CA ALA A 22 6.61 -13.49 19.64
C ALA A 22 6.18 -14.42 20.78
N PHE A 23 6.92 -14.36 21.89
CA PHE A 23 6.65 -15.12 23.11
C PHE A 23 6.76 -14.24 24.33
N THR A 24 5.90 -14.48 25.32
CA THR A 24 6.09 -13.99 26.66
C THR A 24 6.90 -15.01 27.47
N LEU A 25 7.98 -14.57 28.05
CA LEU A 25 8.84 -15.42 28.86
C LEU A 25 8.57 -15.16 30.33
N LYS A 26 8.38 -16.23 31.12
CA LYS A 26 8.27 -16.10 32.58
C LYS A 26 9.65 -15.91 33.21
N PRO A 27 9.72 -15.19 34.33
CA PRO A 27 10.94 -15.07 35.11
C PRO A 27 11.52 -16.43 35.48
N GLY A 28 12.83 -16.59 35.33
CA GLY A 28 13.55 -17.83 35.74
C GLY A 28 13.54 -18.99 34.74
N LEU A 29 12.95 -18.80 33.54
CA LEU A 29 13.06 -19.78 32.47
C LEU A 29 14.45 -19.68 31.81
N ASP A 30 15.23 -20.76 31.89
CA ASP A 30 16.53 -20.87 31.21
C ASP A 30 16.33 -21.28 29.74
N ILE A 31 15.77 -20.38 28.96
CA ILE A 31 15.60 -20.58 27.52
C ILE A 31 16.80 -19.97 26.80
N ASN A 32 17.32 -20.69 25.82
CA ASN A 32 18.38 -20.15 24.97
C ASN A 32 17.86 -19.07 24.05
N TYR A 33 17.83 -17.83 24.55
CA TYR A 33 17.35 -16.63 23.85
C TYR A 33 18.01 -16.43 22.50
N GLN A 34 19.28 -16.84 22.33
CA GLN A 34 19.96 -16.66 21.05
C GLN A 34 19.33 -17.49 19.95
N ASN A 35 18.84 -18.69 20.24
CA ASN A 35 18.15 -19.52 19.26
C ASN A 35 16.77 -18.95 18.88
N LEU A 36 16.06 -18.32 19.80
CA LEU A 36 14.81 -17.62 19.52
C LEU A 36 15.04 -16.37 18.67
N LEU A 37 16.06 -15.58 18.99
CA LEU A 37 16.42 -14.37 18.24
C LEU A 37 16.93 -14.69 16.83
N ILE A 38 17.72 -15.76 16.66
CA ILE A 38 18.20 -16.23 15.34
C ILE A 38 17.01 -16.60 14.41
N ASN A 39 15.91 -17.09 15.00
CA ASN A 39 14.69 -17.38 14.25
C ASN A 39 13.73 -16.16 14.12
N GLY A 40 14.18 -14.97 14.55
CA GLY A 40 13.44 -13.73 14.41
C GLY A 40 12.27 -13.55 15.36
N PHE A 41 12.30 -14.22 16.52
CA PHE A 41 11.26 -14.08 17.54
C PHE A 41 11.47 -12.87 18.42
N GLN A 42 10.37 -12.24 18.75
CA GLN A 42 10.32 -11.16 19.72
C GLN A 42 9.99 -11.73 21.11
N THR A 43 10.68 -11.24 22.12
CA THR A 43 10.49 -11.70 23.49
C THR A 43 9.86 -10.61 24.35
N ILE A 44 8.95 -11.01 25.22
CA ILE A 44 8.39 -10.17 26.30
C ILE A 44 8.89 -10.78 27.63
N SER A 45 9.27 -9.95 28.56
CA SER A 45 9.62 -10.39 29.90
C SER A 45 9.02 -9.46 30.95
N SER A 46 8.64 -10.03 32.09
CA SER A 46 8.33 -9.30 33.31
C SER A 46 9.59 -8.89 34.07
N ASP A 47 10.73 -9.49 33.77
CA ASP A 47 12.03 -9.09 34.32
C ASP A 47 12.71 -8.06 33.42
N ILE A 48 13.50 -7.16 34.04
CA ILE A 48 14.37 -6.21 33.33
C ILE A 48 15.55 -6.98 32.73
N VAL A 49 15.28 -7.81 31.74
CA VAL A 49 16.32 -8.50 30.98
C VAL A 49 16.77 -7.58 29.86
N SER A 50 18.07 -7.37 29.74
CA SER A 50 18.66 -6.45 28.78
C SER A 50 18.29 -6.69 27.31
N ASN A 51 17.78 -7.88 26.97
CA ASN A 51 17.55 -8.34 25.60
C ASN A 51 16.08 -8.55 25.22
N SER A 52 15.10 -8.23 26.10
CA SER A 52 13.68 -8.36 25.72
C SER A 52 13.20 -7.20 24.85
N SER A 53 12.35 -7.50 23.89
CA SER A 53 11.79 -6.51 22.94
C SER A 53 10.71 -5.63 23.56
N ALA A 54 10.04 -6.10 24.59
CA ALA A 54 9.05 -5.35 25.34
C ALA A 54 9.02 -5.79 26.82
N TRP A 55 8.51 -4.92 27.69
CA TRP A 55 8.37 -5.21 29.10
C TRP A 55 6.89 -5.36 29.47
N PHE A 56 6.63 -6.40 30.24
CA PHE A 56 5.34 -6.70 30.81
C PHE A 56 5.35 -6.30 32.29
N PHE A 57 4.36 -5.53 32.71
CA PHE A 57 4.20 -5.14 34.11
C PHE A 57 2.72 -5.07 34.50
N ASP A 58 2.46 -5.17 35.79
CA ASP A 58 1.13 -5.04 36.39
C ASP A 58 1.17 -4.06 37.57
N ASP A 59 0.03 -3.95 38.29
CA ASP A 59 -0.12 -3.04 39.42
C ASP A 59 0.90 -3.28 40.56
N GLU A 60 1.43 -4.49 40.71
CA GLU A 60 2.41 -4.83 41.73
C GLU A 60 3.80 -4.25 41.45
N LEU A 61 4.11 -4.04 40.16
CA LEU A 61 5.41 -3.55 39.69
C LEU A 61 5.47 -2.02 39.52
N ILE A 62 4.37 -1.29 39.72
CA ILE A 62 4.29 0.18 39.54
C ILE A 62 5.34 0.93 40.39
N ASN A 63 5.68 0.42 41.55
CA ASN A 63 6.65 1.02 42.47
C ASN A 63 8.10 0.61 42.21
N THR A 64 8.37 -0.32 41.29
CA THR A 64 9.73 -0.65 40.88
C THR A 64 10.19 0.40 39.87
N LYS A 65 11.48 0.75 39.88
CA LYS A 65 12.07 1.73 38.95
C LYS A 65 11.90 1.24 37.50
N ILE A 66 10.73 1.51 36.90
CA ILE A 66 10.50 1.41 35.47
C ILE A 66 11.37 2.51 34.84
N GLN A 67 12.59 2.15 34.45
CA GLN A 67 13.42 3.10 33.71
C GLN A 67 12.73 3.37 32.37
N GLN A 68 12.57 4.65 32.03
CA GLN A 68 12.12 5.11 30.69
C GLN A 68 13.18 4.80 29.63
N ASN A 69 13.54 3.54 29.49
CA ASN A 69 14.35 3.08 28.40
C ASN A 69 13.44 2.85 27.19
N SER A 70 14.01 2.91 26.01
CA SER A 70 13.41 2.75 24.68
C SER A 70 12.56 1.49 24.45
N LYS A 71 12.30 0.69 25.46
CA LYS A 71 11.50 -0.54 25.40
C LYS A 71 10.03 -0.25 25.54
N ARG A 72 9.21 -0.95 24.76
CA ARG A 72 7.76 -0.81 24.76
C ARG A 72 7.15 -1.50 26.00
N LEU A 73 6.15 -0.85 26.58
CA LEU A 73 5.52 -1.30 27.82
C LEU A 73 4.18 -1.97 27.51
N ILE A 74 3.96 -3.13 28.14
CA ILE A 74 2.69 -3.84 28.16
C ILE A 74 2.18 -3.83 29.59
N TYR A 75 1.07 -3.16 29.82
CA TYR A 75 0.45 -3.08 31.14
C TYR A 75 -0.66 -4.11 31.27
N ARG A 76 -0.56 -5.00 32.23
CA ARG A 76 -1.64 -5.92 32.61
C ARG A 76 -2.46 -5.30 33.72
N TYR A 77 -3.68 -4.92 33.38
CA TYR A 77 -4.64 -4.37 34.34
C TYR A 77 -5.18 -5.43 35.26
N LYS A 78 -5.20 -5.15 36.57
CA LYS A 78 -5.63 -6.05 37.65
C LYS A 78 -6.92 -5.60 38.36
N GLY A 79 -7.67 -4.65 37.79
CA GLY A 79 -8.98 -4.23 38.32
C GLY A 79 -8.98 -2.92 39.13
N ILE A 80 -7.85 -2.23 39.28
CA ILE A 80 -7.75 -0.97 40.04
C ILE A 80 -7.68 0.21 39.06
N LYS A 81 -8.80 0.93 38.87
CA LYS A 81 -8.93 2.02 37.89
C LYS A 81 -7.99 3.20 38.17
N GLU A 82 -7.76 3.53 39.41
CA GLU A 82 -6.85 4.60 39.82
C GLU A 82 -5.42 4.30 39.40
N ASN A 83 -4.97 3.08 39.59
CA ASN A 83 -3.65 2.62 39.11
C ASN A 83 -3.55 2.69 37.59
N ALA A 84 -4.58 2.26 36.88
CA ALA A 84 -4.61 2.31 35.42
C ALA A 84 -4.48 3.73 34.88
N LEU A 85 -5.15 4.70 35.48
CA LEU A 85 -5.04 6.12 35.11
C LEU A 85 -3.64 6.67 35.35
N GLU A 86 -3.00 6.34 36.48
CA GLU A 86 -1.62 6.73 36.77
C GLU A 86 -0.66 6.10 35.75
N VAL A 87 -0.80 4.80 35.49
CA VAL A 87 0.04 4.06 34.54
C VAL A 87 -0.07 4.62 33.13
N ILE A 88 -1.29 4.82 32.63
CA ILE A 88 -1.52 5.34 31.29
C ILE A 88 -0.96 6.75 31.14
N SER A 89 -1.18 7.62 32.12
CA SER A 89 -0.70 9.00 32.05
C SER A 89 0.84 9.09 32.13
N ARG A 90 1.45 8.32 33.04
CA ARG A 90 2.88 8.39 33.36
C ARG A 90 3.77 7.58 32.45
N TYR A 91 3.38 6.34 32.18
CA TYR A 91 4.23 5.37 31.48
C TYR A 91 3.84 5.16 30.01
N LYS A 92 2.64 5.59 29.62
CA LYS A 92 2.12 5.51 28.24
C LYS A 92 2.34 4.11 27.63
N PRO A 93 1.76 3.05 28.24
CA PRO A 93 1.92 1.70 27.72
C PRO A 93 1.39 1.63 26.29
N ALA A 94 2.04 0.86 25.48
CA ALA A 94 1.59 0.66 24.11
C ALA A 94 0.45 -0.36 24.02
N ILE A 95 0.35 -1.24 25.02
CA ILE A 95 -0.70 -2.25 25.13
C ILE A 95 -1.21 -2.26 26.55
N VAL A 96 -2.53 -2.29 26.68
CA VAL A 96 -3.22 -2.58 27.93
C VAL A 96 -3.87 -3.95 27.79
N LEU A 97 -3.46 -4.89 28.62
CA LEU A 97 -3.99 -6.25 28.65
C LEU A 97 -5.05 -6.35 29.75
N ILE A 98 -6.27 -6.70 29.38
CA ILE A 98 -7.39 -6.86 30.28
C ILE A 98 -7.75 -8.33 30.49
N ASP A 99 -8.16 -8.69 31.70
CA ASP A 99 -8.63 -10.04 32.02
C ASP A 99 -10.17 -10.15 31.89
N ASN A 100 -10.93 -9.04 32.07
CA ASN A 100 -12.39 -9.02 31.97
C ASN A 100 -12.88 -8.09 30.86
N LEU A 101 -13.90 -8.52 30.12
CA LEU A 101 -14.52 -7.71 29.08
C LEU A 101 -15.35 -6.54 29.62
N GLU A 102 -15.73 -6.58 30.86
CA GLU A 102 -16.44 -5.47 31.54
C GLU A 102 -15.58 -4.21 31.68
N ASP A 103 -14.25 -4.37 31.66
CA ASP A 103 -13.30 -3.24 31.74
C ASP A 103 -13.11 -2.52 30.39
N MET A 104 -13.62 -3.07 29.30
CA MET A 104 -13.49 -2.51 27.96
C MET A 104 -13.97 -1.07 27.86
N GLU A 105 -15.18 -0.76 28.40
CA GLU A 105 -15.76 0.58 28.29
C GLU A 105 -14.88 1.64 28.98
N PHE A 106 -14.25 1.28 30.09
CA PHE A 106 -13.33 2.15 30.79
C PHE A 106 -12.11 2.48 29.93
N PHE A 107 -11.43 1.47 29.34
CA PHE A 107 -10.26 1.71 28.53
C PHE A 107 -10.60 2.33 27.17
N MET A 108 -11.74 2.03 26.58
CA MET A 108 -12.23 2.71 25.38
C MET A 108 -12.46 4.20 25.61
N SER A 109 -12.96 4.59 26.80
CA SER A 109 -13.14 6.00 27.14
C SER A 109 -11.82 6.77 27.26
N LEU A 110 -10.73 6.09 27.60
CA LEU A 110 -9.38 6.66 27.73
C LEU A 110 -8.62 6.70 26.39
N ASN A 111 -8.95 5.82 25.46
CA ASN A 111 -8.20 5.67 24.20
C ASN A 111 -8.32 6.89 23.26
N GLY A 112 -9.26 7.80 23.52
CA GLY A 112 -9.35 9.10 22.81
C GLY A 112 -8.25 10.11 23.19
N THR A 113 -7.56 9.90 24.32
CA THR A 113 -6.51 10.78 24.84
C THR A 113 -5.12 10.18 24.79
N THR A 114 -5.03 8.86 24.65
CA THR A 114 -3.77 8.10 24.65
C THR A 114 -3.85 6.93 23.66
N ASN A 115 -2.87 6.78 22.79
CA ASN A 115 -2.83 5.71 21.77
C ASN A 115 -2.26 4.42 22.38
N PHE A 116 -3.11 3.53 22.86
CA PHE A 116 -2.73 2.18 23.26
C PHE A 116 -3.68 1.14 22.65
N ILE A 117 -3.23 -0.10 22.58
CA ILE A 117 -4.00 -1.24 22.10
C ILE A 117 -4.64 -1.93 23.31
N ILE A 118 -5.93 -2.22 23.21
CA ILE A 118 -6.64 -3.03 24.19
C ILE A 118 -6.52 -4.49 23.76
N SER A 119 -5.81 -5.28 24.55
CA SER A 119 -5.63 -6.72 24.35
C SER A 119 -6.37 -7.50 25.43
N LYS A 120 -6.97 -8.63 25.08
CA LYS A 120 -7.71 -9.49 26.00
C LYS A 120 -7.05 -10.86 26.10
N TYR A 121 -6.79 -11.31 27.32
CA TYR A 121 -6.47 -12.71 27.56
C TYR A 121 -7.69 -13.59 27.28
N VAL A 122 -7.52 -14.64 26.47
CA VAL A 122 -8.59 -15.59 26.13
C VAL A 122 -8.10 -17.02 26.28
N ASN A 123 -8.96 -17.86 26.86
CA ASN A 123 -8.64 -19.25 27.16
C ASN A 123 -9.49 -20.24 26.33
N SER A 124 -10.49 -19.74 25.61
CA SER A 124 -11.37 -20.55 24.77
C SER A 124 -11.75 -19.83 23.48
N ILE A 125 -12.20 -20.58 22.49
CA ILE A 125 -12.70 -20.05 21.22
C ILE A 125 -13.91 -19.15 21.44
N ASP A 126 -14.84 -19.55 22.30
CA ASP A 126 -16.05 -18.77 22.59
C ASP A 126 -15.71 -17.43 23.23
N GLU A 127 -14.77 -17.42 24.19
CA GLU A 127 -14.27 -16.20 24.81
C GLU A 127 -13.58 -15.28 23.79
N ALA A 128 -12.82 -15.87 22.86
CA ALA A 128 -12.16 -15.12 21.79
C ALA A 128 -13.18 -14.50 20.84
N ILE A 129 -14.21 -15.25 20.45
CA ILE A 129 -15.30 -14.76 19.60
C ILE A 129 -16.03 -13.59 20.25
N GLU A 130 -16.36 -13.73 21.54
CA GLU A 130 -17.05 -12.67 22.31
C GLU A 130 -16.16 -11.42 22.43
N ALA A 131 -14.86 -11.59 22.69
CA ALA A 131 -13.92 -10.48 22.76
C ALA A 131 -13.85 -9.71 21.43
N VAL A 132 -13.79 -10.43 20.31
CA VAL A 132 -13.80 -9.82 18.96
C VAL A 132 -15.13 -9.09 18.71
N LYS A 133 -16.26 -9.69 19.07
CA LYS A 133 -17.58 -9.03 18.93
C LYS A 133 -17.67 -7.75 19.72
N ARG A 134 -17.06 -7.68 20.92
CA ARG A 134 -17.00 -6.48 21.73
C ARG A 134 -15.97 -5.45 21.28
N GLY A 135 -15.22 -5.73 20.21
CA GLY A 135 -14.30 -4.77 19.60
C GLY A 135 -12.94 -4.67 20.27
N VAL A 136 -12.48 -5.73 20.93
CA VAL A 136 -11.10 -5.82 21.41
C VAL A 136 -10.15 -5.73 20.20
N ASP A 137 -9.14 -4.87 20.31
CA ASP A 137 -8.16 -4.66 19.21
C ASP A 137 -7.30 -5.90 18.97
N ASP A 138 -7.08 -6.70 20.03
CA ASP A 138 -6.11 -7.76 20.00
C ASP A 138 -6.45 -8.89 21.00
N LEU A 139 -6.10 -10.12 20.66
CA LEU A 139 -6.29 -11.29 21.50
C LEU A 139 -4.93 -11.83 21.96
N PHE A 140 -4.81 -12.06 23.25
CA PHE A 140 -3.65 -12.71 23.85
C PHE A 140 -4.00 -14.19 24.12
N LEU A 141 -3.48 -15.10 23.28
CA LEU A 141 -3.81 -16.51 23.31
C LEU A 141 -2.81 -17.26 24.21
N ARG A 142 -3.33 -17.98 25.21
CA ARG A 142 -2.49 -18.76 26.11
C ARG A 142 -2.51 -20.23 25.72
N ASP A 143 -1.33 -20.79 25.46
CA ASP A 143 -1.10 -22.22 25.16
C ASP A 143 -1.90 -22.78 23.95
N TRP A 144 -2.30 -21.90 23.01
CA TRP A 144 -3.08 -22.30 21.84
C TRP A 144 -2.19 -22.91 20.75
N SER A 145 -2.62 -24.06 20.24
CA SER A 145 -2.04 -24.68 19.05
C SER A 145 -2.44 -23.94 17.77
N LYS A 146 -1.69 -24.15 16.70
CA LYS A 146 -2.06 -23.63 15.37
C LYS A 146 -3.45 -24.07 14.93
N ASN A 147 -3.84 -25.32 15.22
CA ASN A 147 -5.16 -25.85 14.88
C ASN A 147 -6.29 -25.08 15.58
N GLN A 148 -6.13 -24.73 16.86
CA GLN A 148 -7.10 -23.92 17.58
C GLN A 148 -7.19 -22.49 17.01
N ILE A 149 -6.09 -21.92 16.55
CA ILE A 149 -6.10 -20.62 15.86
C ILE A 149 -6.82 -20.71 14.51
N LEU A 150 -6.60 -21.78 13.75
CA LEU A 150 -7.33 -22.02 12.50
C LEU A 150 -8.83 -22.26 12.73
N GLU A 151 -9.18 -22.98 13.80
CA GLU A 151 -10.56 -23.18 14.21
C GLU A 151 -11.21 -21.84 14.61
N LEU A 152 -10.54 -21.00 15.39
CA LEU A 152 -11.01 -19.66 15.70
C LEU A 152 -11.20 -18.84 14.41
N GLN A 153 -10.24 -18.90 13.49
CA GLN A 153 -10.32 -18.21 12.19
C GLN A 153 -11.55 -18.65 11.40
N SER A 154 -11.89 -19.95 11.41
CA SER A 154 -13.05 -20.46 10.69
C SER A 154 -14.39 -20.02 11.30
N ASN A 155 -14.42 -19.72 12.58
CA ASN A 155 -15.60 -19.24 13.31
C ASN A 155 -15.75 -17.70 13.30
N LEU A 156 -14.72 -16.98 12.83
CA LEU A 156 -14.77 -15.54 12.69
C LEU A 156 -15.00 -15.14 11.23
N SER A 157 -15.87 -14.20 11.01
CA SER A 157 -16.09 -13.61 9.68
C SER A 157 -14.99 -12.62 9.26
N ILE A 158 -14.00 -12.40 10.12
CA ILE A 158 -12.85 -11.50 9.89
C ILE A 158 -11.56 -12.32 9.87
N PRO A 159 -10.57 -11.97 9.01
CA PRO A 159 -9.27 -12.61 9.03
C PRO A 159 -8.54 -12.29 10.33
N LEU A 160 -7.89 -13.31 10.89
CA LEU A 160 -6.99 -13.15 12.03
C LEU A 160 -5.57 -12.98 11.53
N TYR A 161 -4.93 -11.90 11.95
CA TYR A 161 -3.51 -11.67 11.71
C TYR A 161 -2.73 -11.86 13.00
N GLU A 162 -1.66 -12.63 12.92
CA GLU A 162 -0.72 -12.71 14.04
C GLU A 162 0.06 -11.40 14.14
N ARG A 163 -0.29 -10.60 15.14
CA ARG A 163 0.37 -9.33 15.43
C ARG A 163 1.61 -9.58 16.28
N THR A 164 2.74 -9.00 15.91
CA THR A 164 3.90 -8.99 16.80
C THR A 164 3.70 -8.03 17.95
N ILE A 165 4.45 -8.24 19.01
CA ILE A 165 4.49 -7.32 20.15
C ILE A 165 5.00 -5.96 19.76
N LEU A 166 5.91 -5.90 18.79
CA LEU A 166 6.46 -4.65 18.28
C LEU A 166 5.56 -3.96 17.27
N SER A 167 4.60 -4.66 16.68
CA SER A 167 3.94 -4.18 15.48
C SER A 167 3.07 -2.94 15.66
N PRO A 168 2.32 -2.61 16.64
CA PRO A 168 1.79 -1.27 16.83
C PRO A 168 2.74 -0.34 17.58
N LEU A 169 3.91 -0.85 17.96
CA LEU A 169 4.88 -0.19 18.82
C LEU A 169 6.11 0.25 18.06
N LEU A 170 6.40 -0.40 16.93
CA LEU A 170 7.52 -0.08 16.06
C LEU A 170 7.00 0.10 14.63
N GLU A 171 7.05 1.31 14.18
CA GLU A 171 7.02 1.59 12.75
C GLU A 171 8.37 1.19 12.13
N VAL A 172 8.42 1.05 10.80
CA VAL A 172 9.62 0.59 10.08
C VAL A 172 10.87 1.41 10.44
N ASN A 173 10.73 2.72 10.63
CA ASN A 173 11.85 3.59 11.01
C ASN A 173 12.32 3.35 12.45
N GLU A 174 11.41 3.12 13.39
CA GLU A 174 11.78 2.76 14.78
C GLU A 174 12.44 1.39 14.82
N ALA A 175 11.88 0.41 14.10
CA ALA A 175 12.46 -0.94 14.00
C ALA A 175 13.88 -0.89 13.44
N ARG A 176 14.12 -0.05 12.42
CA ARG A 176 15.46 0.13 11.83
C ARG A 176 16.49 0.63 12.83
N ASN A 177 16.08 1.47 13.77
CA ASN A 177 16.98 2.06 14.77
C ASN A 177 17.17 1.17 16.01
N LEU A 178 16.23 0.27 16.29
CA LEU A 178 16.18 -0.50 17.52
C LEU A 178 16.57 -1.98 17.36
N LEU A 179 16.37 -2.55 16.16
CA LEU A 179 16.64 -3.96 15.91
C LEU A 179 18.02 -4.15 15.31
N GLU A 180 18.67 -5.26 15.69
CA GLU A 180 19.88 -5.72 15.03
C GLU A 180 19.58 -6.04 13.56
N LYS A 181 20.62 -5.98 12.70
CA LYS A 181 20.45 -6.12 11.24
C LYS A 181 19.66 -7.36 10.82
N THR A 182 19.91 -8.50 11.44
CA THR A 182 19.22 -9.77 11.13
C THR A 182 17.76 -9.74 11.58
N GLU A 183 17.50 -9.20 12.77
CA GLU A 183 16.13 -9.03 13.29
C GLU A 183 15.34 -8.05 12.43
N PHE A 184 15.97 -6.95 12.02
CA PHE A 184 15.32 -5.97 11.15
C PHE A 184 15.00 -6.56 9.76
N THR A 185 15.91 -7.35 9.17
CA THR A 185 15.66 -8.08 7.93
C THR A 185 14.43 -8.99 8.07
N ASN A 186 14.37 -9.78 9.14
CA ASN A 186 13.25 -10.66 9.41
C ASN A 186 11.94 -9.88 9.68
N PHE A 187 12.04 -8.78 10.42
CA PHE A 187 10.91 -7.86 10.63
C PHE A 187 10.32 -7.40 9.30
N LEU A 188 11.14 -6.91 8.38
CA LEU A 188 10.69 -6.46 7.07
C LEU A 188 10.04 -7.58 6.24
N GLN A 189 10.68 -8.75 6.17
CA GLN A 189 10.21 -9.84 5.31
C GLN A 189 8.95 -10.55 5.80
N THR A 190 8.64 -10.42 7.09
CA THR A 190 7.53 -11.14 7.72
C THR A 190 6.39 -10.25 8.17
N ARG A 191 6.41 -8.96 7.81
CA ARG A 191 5.41 -7.96 8.24
C ARG A 191 4.83 -7.19 7.07
N ASN A 192 3.66 -6.63 7.31
CA ASN A 192 3.10 -5.57 6.48
C ASN A 192 3.46 -4.18 7.05
N VAL A 193 3.06 -3.10 6.38
CA VAL A 193 3.38 -1.72 6.79
C VAL A 193 2.83 -1.38 8.18
N ARG A 194 1.66 -1.91 8.53
CA ARG A 194 1.05 -1.75 9.86
C ARG A 194 1.65 -2.68 10.93
N GLY A 195 2.66 -3.47 10.56
CA GLY A 195 3.39 -4.36 11.45
C GLY A 195 2.71 -5.68 11.78
N TYR A 196 1.63 -6.05 11.10
CA TYR A 196 1.03 -7.37 11.23
C TYR A 196 1.90 -8.43 10.55
N LYS A 197 1.99 -9.61 11.16
CA LYS A 197 2.71 -10.72 10.56
C LYS A 197 2.03 -11.16 9.27
N ARG A 198 2.85 -11.45 8.27
CA ARG A 198 2.45 -12.11 7.03
C ARG A 198 3.04 -13.50 6.97
N GLU A 199 2.22 -14.47 6.60
CA GLU A 199 2.72 -15.80 6.25
C GLU A 199 3.30 -15.78 4.84
N THR A 200 4.31 -16.60 4.58
CA THR A 200 4.92 -16.75 3.24
C THR A 200 3.96 -17.26 2.17
N THR A 201 2.87 -17.92 2.61
CA THR A 201 1.78 -18.41 1.76
C THR A 201 0.62 -17.42 1.63
N SER A 202 0.67 -16.26 2.29
CA SER A 202 -0.40 -15.27 2.17
C SER A 202 -0.36 -14.59 0.80
N TRP A 203 -1.55 -14.18 0.33
CA TRP A 203 -1.68 -13.41 -0.89
C TRP A 203 -0.76 -12.17 -0.92
N TYR A 204 -0.19 -11.86 -2.07
CA TYR A 204 0.63 -10.67 -2.30
C TYR A 204 0.36 -10.10 -3.70
N PRO A 205 0.66 -8.82 -3.93
CA PRO A 205 0.50 -8.19 -5.24
C PRO A 205 1.26 -8.92 -6.34
N GLY A 206 0.59 -9.18 -7.45
CA GLY A 206 1.14 -9.93 -8.57
C GLY A 206 1.04 -11.44 -8.45
N SER A 207 0.57 -12.00 -7.32
CA SER A 207 0.35 -13.45 -7.19
C SER A 207 -0.86 -13.91 -8.00
N GLY A 208 -0.83 -15.15 -8.46
CA GLY A 208 -2.00 -15.82 -9.03
C GLY A 208 -2.96 -16.41 -8.00
N GLU A 209 -2.72 -16.16 -6.71
CA GLU A 209 -3.54 -16.67 -5.61
C GLU A 209 -4.85 -15.88 -5.51
N SER A 210 -5.90 -16.55 -5.03
CA SER A 210 -7.19 -15.91 -4.77
C SER A 210 -7.06 -14.82 -3.72
N ILE A 211 -7.72 -13.68 -3.94
CA ILE A 211 -7.75 -12.59 -2.96
C ILE A 211 -8.42 -13.04 -1.67
N PRO A 212 -7.91 -12.61 -0.50
CA PRO A 212 -8.55 -12.88 0.77
C PRO A 212 -9.95 -12.27 0.83
N ASN A 213 -10.89 -13.02 1.37
CA ASN A 213 -12.26 -12.55 1.54
C ASN A 213 -12.37 -11.62 2.77
N LEU A 214 -12.36 -10.32 2.56
CA LEU A 214 -12.47 -9.31 3.62
C LEU A 214 -13.91 -8.85 3.90
N PHE A 215 -14.85 -9.13 2.98
CA PHE A 215 -16.19 -8.52 2.99
C PHE A 215 -17.32 -9.42 3.51
N ASN A 216 -17.02 -10.55 4.13
CA ASN A 216 -18.04 -11.41 4.74
C ASN A 216 -18.56 -10.90 6.11
N PHE A 217 -18.66 -9.58 6.26
CA PHE A 217 -19.32 -8.98 7.41
C PHE A 217 -20.81 -8.83 7.10
N THR A 218 -21.64 -9.64 7.74
CA THR A 218 -23.08 -9.36 7.74
C THR A 218 -23.36 -8.16 8.63
N SER A 219 -24.16 -7.24 8.13
CA SER A 219 -24.52 -5.95 8.78
C SER A 219 -25.19 -6.08 10.16
N GLU A 220 -25.57 -7.27 10.56
CA GLU A 220 -26.35 -7.51 11.79
C GLU A 220 -25.54 -7.47 13.11
N THR A 221 -24.21 -7.52 13.05
CA THR A 221 -23.33 -7.51 14.26
C THR A 221 -22.76 -6.14 14.62
N LEU A 222 -23.18 -5.08 13.95
CA LEU A 222 -22.53 -3.76 14.03
C LEU A 222 -23.26 -2.70 14.85
N SER A 223 -24.46 -2.99 15.41
CA SER A 223 -25.37 -1.93 15.88
C SER A 223 -25.08 -1.32 17.27
N ASP A 224 -24.23 -1.89 18.12
CA ASP A 224 -24.20 -1.52 19.54
C ASP A 224 -22.90 -0.97 20.13
N TYR A 225 -21.87 -0.64 19.30
CA TYR A 225 -20.63 -0.11 19.87
C TYR A 225 -20.52 1.41 19.76
N LYS A 226 -20.52 2.05 20.92
CA LYS A 226 -20.30 3.49 21.11
C LYS A 226 -18.97 3.93 20.48
N THR A 227 -19.09 5.01 19.75
CA THR A 227 -18.15 5.84 19.03
C THR A 227 -16.68 5.71 19.45
N SER A 228 -15.90 4.98 18.65
CA SER A 228 -14.45 5.10 18.67
C SER A 228 -14.03 6.48 18.11
N ASN A 229 -12.79 6.89 18.33
CA ASN A 229 -12.23 8.08 17.68
C ASN A 229 -12.43 8.05 16.14
N LEU A 230 -12.38 6.86 15.54
CA LEU A 230 -12.55 6.63 14.11
C LEU A 230 -13.97 6.99 13.64
N ASP A 231 -15.01 6.61 14.40
CA ASP A 231 -16.39 7.00 14.09
C ASP A 231 -16.56 8.53 14.12
N ASN A 232 -15.87 9.20 15.04
CA ASN A 232 -15.87 10.66 15.11
C ASN A 232 -15.17 11.30 13.93
N ILE A 233 -14.04 10.73 13.49
CA ILE A 233 -13.33 11.17 12.29
C ILE A 233 -14.23 11.03 11.05
N LEU A 234 -14.84 9.86 10.84
CA LEU A 234 -15.71 9.61 9.70
C LEU A 234 -16.96 10.50 9.71
N LYS A 235 -17.61 10.66 10.87
CA LYS A 235 -18.74 11.59 11.04
C LYS A 235 -18.37 13.05 10.83
N ASN A 236 -17.18 13.46 11.26
CA ASN A 236 -16.68 14.80 11.00
C ASN A 236 -16.42 15.02 9.51
N PHE A 237 -15.79 14.04 8.86
CA PHE A 237 -15.60 14.07 7.40
C PHE A 237 -16.94 14.18 6.65
N GLN A 238 -17.96 13.40 7.01
CA GLN A 238 -19.30 13.48 6.40
C GLN A 238 -19.95 14.86 6.51
N LYS A 239 -19.57 15.65 7.53
CA LYS A 239 -20.09 17.02 7.72
C LYS A 239 -19.26 18.08 7.01
N THR A 240 -17.96 17.90 6.95
CA THR A 240 -17.00 18.93 6.49
C THR A 240 -16.41 18.64 5.12
N GLU A 241 -16.53 17.40 4.64
CA GLU A 241 -15.86 16.87 3.45
C GLU A 241 -14.34 17.10 3.46
N HIS A 242 -13.77 17.25 4.65
CA HIS A 242 -12.36 17.51 4.87
C HIS A 242 -11.75 16.51 5.84
N LEU A 243 -10.63 15.91 5.46
CA LEU A 243 -9.81 15.03 6.27
C LEU A 243 -8.43 15.66 6.43
N ASN A 244 -8.01 15.90 7.68
CA ASN A 244 -6.68 16.40 7.98
C ASN A 244 -5.66 15.24 8.05
N GLU A 245 -4.37 15.57 8.10
CA GLU A 245 -3.29 14.60 8.04
C GLU A 245 -3.23 13.68 9.27
N LYS A 246 -3.56 14.21 10.45
CA LYS A 246 -3.61 13.41 11.69
C LYS A 246 -4.72 12.38 11.62
N ASP A 247 -5.91 12.80 11.23
CA ASP A 247 -7.06 11.91 11.07
C ASP A 247 -6.80 10.87 9.98
N LEU A 248 -6.16 11.25 8.87
CA LEU A 248 -5.74 10.33 7.82
C LEU A 248 -4.76 9.28 8.36
N LEU A 249 -3.77 9.67 9.16
CA LEU A 249 -2.83 8.76 9.80
C LEU A 249 -3.55 7.78 10.73
N ASP A 250 -4.48 8.27 11.54
CA ASP A 250 -5.26 7.44 12.45
C ASP A 250 -6.15 6.45 11.69
N LEU A 251 -6.73 6.85 10.54
CA LEU A 251 -7.47 5.95 9.65
C LEU A 251 -6.56 4.88 9.01
N PHE A 252 -5.33 5.21 8.60
CA PHE A 252 -4.38 4.22 8.10
C PHE A 252 -3.97 3.17 9.13
N LYS A 253 -4.06 3.48 10.44
CA LYS A 253 -3.78 2.54 11.53
C LYS A 253 -4.90 1.53 11.78
N THR A 254 -6.05 1.70 11.14
CA THR A 254 -7.23 0.86 11.39
C THR A 254 -7.06 -0.59 10.92
N SER A 255 -7.86 -1.46 11.49
CA SER A 255 -7.91 -2.88 11.14
C SER A 255 -9.32 -3.45 11.30
N GLY A 256 -9.53 -4.66 10.77
CA GLY A 256 -10.80 -5.39 10.97
C GLY A 256 -12.01 -4.66 10.37
N LYS A 257 -13.08 -4.58 11.15
CA LYS A 257 -14.38 -4.02 10.71
C LYS A 257 -14.33 -2.56 10.23
N TYR A 258 -13.40 -1.76 10.75
CA TYR A 258 -13.30 -0.35 10.37
C TYR A 258 -12.82 -0.15 8.93
N ILE A 259 -12.06 -1.10 8.37
CA ILE A 259 -11.69 -1.06 6.96
C ILE A 259 -12.93 -1.12 6.08
N ASN A 260 -13.93 -1.95 6.45
CA ASN A 260 -15.18 -2.04 5.70
C ASN A 260 -15.98 -0.75 5.77
N GLN A 261 -16.08 -0.12 6.95
CA GLN A 261 -16.76 1.17 7.09
C GLN A 261 -16.10 2.25 6.23
N ILE A 262 -14.76 2.27 6.18
CA ILE A 262 -14.01 3.19 5.34
C ILE A 262 -14.25 2.88 3.85
N ALA A 263 -14.27 1.61 3.46
CA ALA A 263 -14.55 1.18 2.10
C ALA A 263 -15.99 1.51 1.66
N GLU A 264 -16.97 1.29 2.55
CA GLU A 264 -18.37 1.66 2.31
C GLU A 264 -18.53 3.17 2.09
N LEU A 265 -17.93 4.00 2.96
CA LEU A 265 -17.93 5.45 2.78
C LEU A 265 -17.27 5.85 1.45
N ALA A 266 -16.13 5.26 1.12
CA ALA A 266 -15.44 5.53 -0.14
C ALA A 266 -16.29 5.15 -1.37
N ASN A 267 -17.03 4.03 -1.30
CA ASN A 267 -17.96 3.62 -2.34
C ASN A 267 -19.14 4.60 -2.49
N GLU A 268 -19.71 5.10 -1.38
CA GLU A 268 -20.75 6.14 -1.40
C GLU A 268 -20.22 7.41 -2.07
N LEU A 269 -19.03 7.88 -1.71
CA LEU A 269 -18.42 9.06 -2.33
C LEU A 269 -18.17 8.85 -3.83
N THR A 270 -17.76 7.64 -4.23
CA THR A 270 -17.60 7.29 -5.64
C THR A 270 -18.94 7.35 -6.39
N LYS A 271 -20.02 6.82 -5.78
CA LYS A 271 -21.36 6.90 -6.36
C LYS A 271 -21.85 8.35 -6.49
N ASN A 272 -21.51 9.21 -5.53
CA ASN A 272 -21.88 10.63 -5.58
C ASN A 272 -21.22 11.36 -6.76
N VAL A 273 -19.95 11.05 -7.07
CA VAL A 273 -19.19 11.71 -8.14
C VAL A 273 -19.45 11.07 -9.51
N HIS A 274 -19.51 9.75 -9.58
CA HIS A 274 -19.49 9.00 -10.85
C HIS A 274 -20.76 8.19 -11.12
N GLY A 275 -21.68 8.08 -10.16
CA GLY A 275 -22.79 7.12 -10.23
C GLY A 275 -22.25 5.70 -10.30
N ASN A 276 -22.75 4.93 -11.27
CA ASN A 276 -22.27 3.56 -11.53
C ASN A 276 -21.23 3.48 -12.67
N LYS A 277 -20.74 4.63 -13.15
CA LYS A 277 -19.77 4.68 -14.24
C LYS A 277 -18.39 4.22 -13.77
N VAL A 278 -17.83 3.24 -14.48
CA VAL A 278 -16.43 2.81 -14.36
C VAL A 278 -15.74 2.99 -15.71
N THR A 279 -14.55 3.56 -15.68
CA THR A 279 -13.84 3.94 -16.88
C THR A 279 -12.57 3.11 -17.11
N PHE A 280 -12.19 3.01 -18.39
CA PHE A 280 -10.88 2.52 -18.81
C PHE A 280 -10.46 3.21 -20.11
N VAL A 281 -9.17 3.17 -20.46
CA VAL A 281 -8.64 3.71 -21.72
C VAL A 281 -8.04 2.61 -22.58
N LYS A 282 -8.21 2.68 -23.88
CA LYS A 282 -7.56 1.78 -24.81
C LYS A 282 -6.19 2.32 -25.18
N ASN A 283 -5.14 1.68 -24.66
CA ASN A 283 -3.76 2.15 -24.83
C ASN A 283 -2.77 1.01 -25.01
N ARG A 284 -1.55 1.38 -25.37
CA ARG A 284 -0.40 0.49 -25.43
C ARG A 284 0.76 1.05 -24.62
N ASN A 285 1.37 0.19 -23.82
CA ASN A 285 2.64 0.47 -23.16
C ASN A 285 3.80 0.22 -24.13
N ILE A 286 4.68 1.21 -24.30
CA ILE A 286 5.90 1.07 -25.09
C ILE A 286 7.09 1.44 -24.20
N ASN A 287 7.70 0.42 -23.64
CA ASN A 287 8.94 0.57 -22.90
C ASN A 287 10.08 0.55 -23.90
N TYR A 288 10.58 1.71 -24.28
CA TYR A 288 11.56 1.84 -25.37
C TYR A 288 12.98 1.34 -25.02
N THR A 289 13.29 1.20 -23.72
CA THR A 289 14.50 0.54 -23.24
C THR A 289 14.34 0.07 -21.79
N ASN A 290 14.95 -1.06 -21.45
CA ASN A 290 15.13 -1.49 -20.06
C ASN A 290 16.54 -1.17 -19.51
N GLN A 291 17.42 -0.59 -20.34
CA GLN A 291 18.73 -0.15 -19.89
C GLN A 291 18.60 1.14 -19.08
N CYS A 292 19.13 1.13 -17.87
CA CYS A 292 19.04 2.25 -16.95
C CYS A 292 20.31 2.34 -16.10
N TYR A 293 20.87 3.55 -15.94
CA TYR A 293 22.01 3.73 -15.05
C TYR A 293 21.62 3.99 -13.59
N TYR A 294 20.35 4.32 -13.31
CA TYR A 294 19.85 4.44 -11.95
C TYR A 294 19.74 3.07 -11.28
N LYS A 295 20.01 3.03 -9.96
CA LYS A 295 20.07 1.80 -9.17
C LYS A 295 18.89 1.69 -8.20
N CYS A 296 17.68 1.90 -8.68
CA CYS A 296 16.48 1.81 -7.86
C CYS A 296 16.33 0.41 -7.27
N GLY A 297 16.33 0.31 -5.94
CA GLY A 297 16.27 -0.97 -5.24
C GLY A 297 15.00 -1.78 -5.52
N PHE A 298 13.91 -1.13 -5.84
CA PHE A 298 12.62 -1.77 -6.14
C PHE A 298 12.47 -2.26 -7.59
N CYS A 299 13.30 -1.82 -8.51
CA CYS A 299 13.06 -1.99 -9.95
C CYS A 299 13.57 -3.34 -10.48
N GLY A 300 12.69 -4.29 -10.72
CA GLY A 300 13.00 -5.55 -11.41
C GLY A 300 13.21 -5.40 -12.92
N PHE A 301 12.72 -4.31 -13.51
CA PHE A 301 12.79 -4.05 -14.96
C PHE A 301 14.13 -3.51 -15.41
N SER A 302 14.80 -2.68 -14.61
CA SER A 302 16.08 -2.05 -14.95
C SER A 302 17.19 -3.08 -15.16
N LYS A 303 17.92 -2.97 -16.27
CA LYS A 303 19.08 -3.79 -16.60
C LYS A 303 20.31 -2.91 -16.85
N GLY A 304 21.44 -3.34 -16.32
CA GLY A 304 22.72 -2.77 -16.73
C GLY A 304 23.09 -3.24 -18.15
N PRO A 305 24.00 -2.53 -18.86
CA PRO A 305 24.40 -2.89 -20.22
C PRO A 305 24.97 -4.31 -20.35
N GLN A 306 25.51 -4.87 -19.28
CA GLN A 306 26.12 -6.20 -19.20
C GLN A 306 25.35 -7.15 -18.28
N SER A 307 24.04 -6.94 -18.13
CA SER A 307 23.22 -7.80 -17.28
C SER A 307 23.21 -9.23 -17.79
N LEU A 308 23.51 -10.18 -16.91
CA LEU A 308 23.43 -11.62 -17.16
C LEU A 308 22.08 -12.22 -16.80
N ASP A 309 21.06 -11.39 -16.55
CA ASP A 309 19.71 -11.85 -16.28
C ASP A 309 19.17 -12.63 -17.48
N LEU A 310 19.01 -13.94 -17.30
CA LEU A 310 18.55 -14.85 -18.36
C LEU A 310 17.05 -14.68 -18.68
N LYS A 311 16.27 -14.04 -17.79
CA LYS A 311 14.82 -13.84 -18.01
C LYS A 311 14.56 -12.71 -19.00
N GLU A 312 15.31 -11.62 -18.89
CA GLU A 312 15.19 -10.47 -19.79
C GLU A 312 16.57 -9.89 -20.11
N LYS A 313 16.90 -9.87 -21.39
CA LYS A 313 18.14 -9.26 -21.87
C LYS A 313 18.00 -7.73 -21.92
N PRO A 314 19.11 -6.98 -21.76
CA PRO A 314 19.14 -5.57 -22.09
C PRO A 314 18.68 -5.33 -23.53
N TYR A 315 17.78 -4.36 -23.73
CA TYR A 315 17.33 -3.96 -25.05
C TYR A 315 17.13 -2.44 -25.15
N THR A 316 17.14 -1.95 -26.36
CA THR A 316 16.84 -0.57 -26.72
C THR A 316 16.14 -0.58 -28.07
N LEU A 317 14.92 -0.05 -28.12
CA LEU A 317 14.17 0.10 -29.37
C LEU A 317 14.67 1.31 -30.13
N THR A 318 14.75 1.18 -31.44
CA THR A 318 14.95 2.33 -32.31
C THR A 318 13.70 3.21 -32.37
N PRO A 319 13.82 4.50 -32.71
CA PRO A 319 12.64 5.36 -32.90
C PRO A 319 11.65 4.82 -33.96
N ASP A 320 12.14 4.08 -34.98
CA ASP A 320 11.29 3.43 -35.99
C ASP A 320 10.50 2.26 -35.38
N GLU A 321 11.10 1.47 -34.51
CA GLU A 321 10.40 0.39 -33.81
C GLU A 321 9.33 0.94 -32.85
N VAL A 322 9.60 2.05 -32.15
CA VAL A 322 8.60 2.71 -31.32
C VAL A 322 7.45 3.24 -32.17
N LEU A 323 7.74 3.89 -33.29
CA LEU A 323 6.71 4.36 -34.24
C LEU A 323 5.87 3.19 -34.78
N ASN A 324 6.50 2.10 -35.21
CA ASN A 324 5.79 0.94 -35.73
C ASN A 324 4.84 0.32 -34.69
N ARG A 325 5.27 0.23 -33.44
CA ARG A 325 4.41 -0.24 -32.33
C ARG A 325 3.26 0.74 -32.06
N THR A 326 3.48 2.04 -32.23
CA THR A 326 2.43 3.07 -32.10
C THR A 326 1.41 2.95 -33.25
N ILE A 327 1.86 2.74 -34.49
CA ILE A 327 1.00 2.52 -35.66
C ILE A 327 0.15 1.25 -35.46
N GLU A 328 0.76 0.17 -34.98
CA GLU A 328 0.05 -1.07 -34.66
C GLU A 328 -1.02 -0.85 -33.58
N ALA A 329 -0.70 -0.11 -32.51
CA ALA A 329 -1.67 0.25 -31.47
C ALA A 329 -2.83 1.06 -32.03
N HIS A 330 -2.55 2.05 -32.86
CA HIS A 330 -3.57 2.87 -33.54
C HIS A 330 -4.51 2.04 -34.42
N LYS A 331 -3.95 1.11 -35.22
CA LYS A 331 -4.75 0.19 -36.05
C LYS A 331 -5.65 -0.71 -35.22
N ASN A 332 -5.24 -1.04 -33.98
CA ASN A 332 -6.02 -1.82 -33.03
C ASN A 332 -7.00 -0.93 -32.21
N GLY A 333 -7.14 0.35 -32.57
CA GLY A 333 -8.08 1.29 -31.95
C GLY A 333 -7.60 1.93 -30.65
N ALA A 334 -6.31 1.86 -30.33
CA ALA A 334 -5.76 2.58 -29.19
C ALA A 334 -5.77 4.10 -29.46
N SER A 335 -6.24 4.88 -28.49
CA SER A 335 -6.22 6.34 -28.54
C SER A 335 -4.98 6.95 -27.90
N GLU A 336 -4.22 6.13 -27.16
CA GLU A 336 -3.07 6.55 -26.37
C GLU A 336 -1.92 5.55 -26.49
N VAL A 337 -0.69 6.06 -26.43
CA VAL A 337 0.50 5.26 -26.11
C VAL A 337 1.17 5.80 -24.85
N CYS A 338 1.53 4.89 -23.94
CA CYS A 338 2.35 5.19 -22.77
C CYS A 338 3.82 4.97 -23.10
N LEU A 339 4.62 6.05 -23.08
CA LEU A 339 6.06 6.00 -23.33
C LEU A 339 6.82 6.15 -22.03
N GLN A 340 7.44 5.07 -21.56
CA GLN A 340 8.28 5.03 -20.36
C GLN A 340 9.45 4.09 -20.60
N GLY A 341 10.63 4.41 -20.10
CA GLY A 341 11.80 3.55 -20.25
C GLY A 341 12.82 3.73 -19.12
N GLY A 342 13.87 2.93 -19.18
CA GLY A 342 15.07 3.17 -18.40
C GLY A 342 15.75 4.48 -18.82
N ILE A 343 16.49 5.09 -17.93
CA ILE A 343 17.33 6.25 -18.28
C ILE A 343 18.62 5.73 -18.91
N HIS A 344 18.61 5.65 -20.22
CA HIS A 344 19.74 5.14 -20.99
C HIS A 344 20.91 6.13 -20.95
N PRO A 345 22.16 5.70 -20.73
CA PRO A 345 23.32 6.60 -20.62
C PRO A 345 23.56 7.50 -21.83
N SER A 346 23.14 7.08 -23.02
CA SER A 346 23.32 7.85 -24.26
C SER A 346 22.13 8.73 -24.65
N TYR A 347 21.01 8.68 -23.89
CA TYR A 347 19.85 9.51 -24.23
C TYR A 347 20.02 10.92 -23.72
N THR A 348 19.79 11.88 -24.61
CA THR A 348 19.71 13.30 -24.31
C THR A 348 18.26 13.78 -24.37
N GLY A 349 17.99 14.99 -23.96
CA GLY A 349 16.67 15.60 -24.09
C GLY A 349 16.14 15.62 -25.53
N ASP A 350 17.04 15.74 -26.51
CA ASP A 350 16.64 15.73 -27.94
C ASP A 350 16.02 14.41 -28.37
N PHE A 351 16.49 13.27 -27.81
CA PHE A 351 15.90 11.97 -28.10
C PHE A 351 14.38 11.94 -27.81
N TYR A 352 13.97 12.48 -26.68
CA TYR A 352 12.54 12.49 -26.29
C TYR A 352 11.72 13.42 -27.19
N ILE A 353 12.25 14.59 -27.52
CA ILE A 353 11.60 15.57 -28.43
C ILE A 353 11.44 14.97 -29.84
N ASP A 354 12.50 14.37 -30.37
CA ASP A 354 12.49 13.79 -31.70
C ASP A 354 11.56 12.57 -31.79
N LEU A 355 11.49 11.76 -30.73
CA LEU A 355 10.56 10.63 -30.66
C LEU A 355 9.10 11.11 -30.70
N VAL A 356 8.76 12.16 -29.93
CA VAL A 356 7.41 12.74 -29.97
C VAL A 356 7.08 13.31 -31.34
N LYS A 357 7.98 14.11 -31.94
CA LYS A 357 7.81 14.66 -33.30
C LYS A 357 7.59 13.57 -34.33
N LYS A 358 8.38 12.50 -34.26
CA LYS A 358 8.28 11.35 -35.19
C LYS A 358 6.94 10.65 -35.12
N ILE A 359 6.41 10.44 -33.90
CA ILE A 359 5.09 9.84 -33.72
C ILE A 359 4.02 10.79 -34.25
N LYS A 360 4.09 12.08 -33.92
CA LYS A 360 3.10 13.08 -34.30
C LYS A 360 3.07 13.40 -35.80
N SER A 361 4.18 13.22 -36.50
CA SER A 361 4.23 13.38 -37.97
C SER A 361 3.38 12.33 -38.69
N GLU A 362 3.30 11.11 -38.18
CA GLU A 362 2.55 10.01 -38.78
C GLU A 362 1.14 9.84 -38.18
N LEU A 363 0.99 10.13 -36.88
CA LEU A 363 -0.23 9.94 -36.10
C LEU A 363 -0.54 11.18 -35.28
N PRO A 364 -1.01 12.29 -35.90
CA PRO A 364 -1.23 13.57 -35.22
C PRO A 364 -2.23 13.49 -34.06
N ASP A 365 -3.23 12.60 -34.16
CA ASP A 365 -4.30 12.45 -33.17
C ASP A 365 -3.94 11.48 -32.04
N MET A 366 -2.84 10.70 -32.15
CA MET A 366 -2.42 9.79 -31.10
C MET A 366 -2.03 10.54 -29.83
N HIS A 367 -2.67 10.26 -28.71
CA HIS A 367 -2.28 10.85 -27.44
C HIS A 367 -0.96 10.19 -26.94
N ILE A 368 0.01 11.02 -26.61
CA ILE A 368 1.29 10.56 -26.03
C ILE A 368 1.27 10.87 -24.54
N HIS A 369 1.14 9.82 -23.73
CA HIS A 369 1.31 9.83 -22.28
C HIS A 369 2.75 9.39 -21.96
N GLY A 370 3.62 10.29 -21.71
CA GLY A 370 5.07 10.08 -21.51
C GLY A 370 5.66 11.41 -21.04
N PHE A 371 6.70 11.40 -20.62
CA PHE A 371 7.78 10.80 -19.95
C PHE A 371 7.66 11.07 -18.44
N THR A 372 8.28 10.24 -17.60
CA THR A 372 8.25 10.46 -16.14
C THR A 372 8.94 11.76 -15.75
N PRO A 373 8.64 12.37 -14.59
CA PRO A 373 9.40 13.53 -14.10
C PRO A 373 10.91 13.31 -14.02
N LEU A 374 11.36 12.05 -13.83
CA LEU A 374 12.78 11.71 -13.86
C LEU A 374 13.36 11.83 -15.28
N GLU A 375 12.64 11.34 -16.30
CA GLU A 375 13.04 11.46 -17.72
C GLU A 375 13.04 12.94 -18.14
N ILE A 376 12.07 13.72 -17.70
CA ILE A 376 12.02 15.17 -17.95
C ILE A 376 13.20 15.88 -17.30
N TRP A 377 13.47 15.59 -16.02
CA TRP A 377 14.59 16.19 -15.29
C TRP A 377 15.93 15.88 -15.94
N GLN A 378 16.13 14.59 -16.25
CA GLN A 378 17.36 14.13 -16.90
C GLN A 378 17.49 14.69 -18.33
N GLY A 379 16.41 14.66 -19.11
CA GLY A 379 16.40 15.19 -20.47
C GLY A 379 16.79 16.67 -20.49
N ALA A 380 16.16 17.50 -19.66
CA ALA A 380 16.46 18.93 -19.57
C ALA A 380 17.94 19.19 -19.21
N ASN A 381 18.48 18.45 -18.23
CA ASN A 381 19.88 18.59 -17.82
C ASN A 381 20.87 18.24 -18.94
N THR A 382 20.59 17.20 -19.73
CA THR A 382 21.51 16.76 -20.81
C THR A 382 21.59 17.73 -21.97
N VAL A 383 20.58 18.57 -22.17
CA VAL A 383 20.55 19.62 -23.21
C VAL A 383 20.73 21.02 -22.60
N ASN A 384 21.07 21.10 -21.32
CA ASN A 384 21.33 22.35 -20.57
C ASN A 384 20.17 23.35 -20.68
N LYS A 385 18.93 22.89 -20.53
CA LYS A 385 17.71 23.71 -20.54
C LYS A 385 17.05 23.74 -19.16
N SER A 386 16.30 24.81 -18.88
CA SER A 386 15.39 24.81 -17.73
C SER A 386 14.25 23.79 -17.94
N ILE A 387 13.67 23.28 -16.87
CA ILE A 387 12.52 22.39 -16.94
C ILE A 387 11.37 23.03 -17.72
N GLU A 388 11.13 24.32 -17.51
CA GLU A 388 10.08 25.07 -18.20
C GLU A 388 10.29 25.10 -19.72
N ASN A 389 11.49 25.50 -20.17
CA ASN A 389 11.79 25.56 -21.61
C ASN A 389 11.74 24.17 -22.25
N TYR A 390 12.24 23.16 -21.54
CA TYR A 390 12.26 21.80 -22.04
C TYR A 390 10.84 21.20 -22.16
N LEU A 391 9.99 21.41 -21.16
CA LEU A 391 8.58 20.99 -21.21
C LEU A 391 7.78 21.75 -22.27
N GLN A 392 8.09 23.04 -22.48
CA GLN A 392 7.48 23.82 -23.55
C GLN A 392 7.80 23.23 -24.94
N GLU A 393 9.05 22.87 -25.19
CA GLU A 393 9.45 22.23 -26.45
C GLU A 393 8.80 20.85 -26.64
N LEU A 394 8.71 20.04 -25.59
CA LEU A 394 8.01 18.76 -25.63
C LEU A 394 6.52 18.92 -25.93
N LYS A 395 5.88 19.95 -25.33
CA LYS A 395 4.50 20.31 -25.62
C LYS A 395 4.32 20.72 -27.08
N GLU A 396 5.19 21.58 -27.61
CA GLU A 396 5.19 22.00 -29.01
C GLU A 396 5.45 20.83 -29.97
N ALA A 397 6.26 19.85 -29.56
CA ALA A 397 6.46 18.62 -30.29
C ALA A 397 5.20 17.72 -30.29
N GLY A 398 4.26 17.93 -29.35
CA GLY A 398 2.98 17.22 -29.28
C GLY A 398 2.85 16.24 -28.10
N LEU A 399 3.67 16.38 -27.06
CA LEU A 399 3.49 15.65 -25.82
C LEU A 399 2.14 15.99 -25.18
N GLY A 400 1.33 14.98 -24.82
CA GLY A 400 -0.01 15.15 -24.31
C GLY A 400 -0.07 15.30 -22.79
N THR A 401 0.42 14.30 -22.05
CA THR A 401 0.36 14.24 -20.57
C THR A 401 1.59 13.55 -20.01
N LEU A 402 1.88 13.79 -18.70
CA LEU A 402 2.97 13.12 -18.00
C LEU A 402 2.42 12.02 -17.07
N PRO A 403 3.06 10.84 -17.02
CA PRO A 403 2.79 9.85 -15.98
C PRO A 403 3.31 10.30 -14.61
N GLY A 404 2.60 9.93 -13.55
CA GLY A 404 3.00 10.20 -12.16
C GLY A 404 4.13 9.34 -11.64
N THR A 405 4.57 8.35 -12.41
CA THR A 405 5.67 7.43 -12.04
C THR A 405 6.97 8.18 -11.76
N ALA A 406 7.95 7.50 -11.19
CA ALA A 406 9.11 8.07 -10.51
C ALA A 406 8.80 8.82 -9.19
N ALA A 407 7.51 9.00 -8.82
CA ALA A 407 7.11 9.42 -7.48
C ALA A 407 7.50 8.36 -6.43
N GLU A 408 7.21 7.12 -6.72
CA GLU A 408 7.30 5.97 -5.81
C GLU A 408 6.65 6.32 -4.46
N ILE A 409 7.43 6.84 -3.54
CA ILE A 409 6.98 7.48 -2.31
C ILE A 409 7.62 8.87 -2.20
N LEU A 410 6.81 9.92 -2.04
CA LEU A 410 7.26 11.32 -1.96
C LEU A 410 7.59 11.70 -0.52
N ASP A 411 8.50 10.94 0.06
CA ASP A 411 9.11 11.17 1.37
C ASP A 411 10.60 10.84 1.27
N ASP A 412 11.46 11.87 1.37
CA ASP A 412 12.89 11.70 1.15
C ASP A 412 13.59 10.88 2.24
N ARG A 413 12.95 10.67 3.42
CA ARG A 413 13.42 9.72 4.44
C ARG A 413 13.43 8.29 3.89
N ILE A 414 12.38 7.94 3.15
CA ILE A 414 12.21 6.61 2.55
C ILE A 414 12.96 6.50 1.23
N ARG A 415 12.90 7.55 0.39
CA ARG A 415 13.59 7.58 -0.91
C ARG A 415 15.09 7.33 -0.79
N LYS A 416 15.72 7.81 0.28
CA LYS A 416 17.14 7.56 0.60
C LYS A 416 17.51 6.07 0.64
N TYR A 417 16.59 5.19 1.00
CA TYR A 417 16.82 3.74 1.04
C TYR A 417 16.30 3.01 -0.19
N LEU A 418 15.31 3.58 -0.86
CA LEU A 418 14.62 2.97 -1.99
C LEU A 418 15.26 3.33 -3.34
N CYS A 419 15.67 4.59 -3.50
CA CYS A 419 16.14 5.17 -4.77
C CYS A 419 16.87 6.50 -4.53
N ASP A 420 17.98 6.48 -3.80
CA ASP A 420 18.73 7.65 -3.36
C ASP A 420 19.39 8.45 -4.51
N ASP A 421 19.62 7.79 -5.63
CA ASP A 421 20.17 8.39 -6.85
C ASP A 421 19.13 9.05 -7.76
N LYS A 422 17.82 8.94 -7.45
CA LYS A 422 16.74 9.61 -8.22
C LYS A 422 16.49 11.04 -7.75
N ILE A 423 15.64 11.73 -8.52
CA ILE A 423 15.15 13.08 -8.13
C ILE A 423 14.46 13.04 -6.76
N THR A 424 14.60 14.12 -5.99
CA THR A 424 13.95 14.28 -4.69
C THR A 424 12.44 14.50 -4.84
N SER A 425 11.71 14.39 -3.74
CA SER A 425 10.27 14.68 -3.70
C SER A 425 9.96 16.11 -4.16
N SER A 426 10.82 17.08 -3.78
CA SER A 426 10.67 18.48 -4.21
C SER A 426 10.96 18.69 -5.70
N GLN A 427 11.94 18.00 -6.26
CA GLN A 427 12.23 18.05 -7.70
C GLN A 427 11.11 17.42 -8.53
N TRP A 428 10.55 16.29 -8.07
CA TRP A 428 9.38 15.67 -8.69
C TRP A 428 8.20 16.64 -8.70
N GLY A 429 7.89 17.23 -7.54
CA GLY A 429 6.81 18.20 -7.41
C GLY A 429 7.01 19.43 -8.30
N TYR A 430 8.23 19.94 -8.40
CA TYR A 430 8.56 21.06 -9.28
C TYR A 430 8.30 20.74 -10.75
N VAL A 431 8.71 19.57 -11.26
CA VAL A 431 8.43 19.17 -12.65
C VAL A 431 6.91 19.13 -12.90
N MET A 432 6.14 18.58 -11.96
CA MET A 432 4.67 18.52 -12.08
C MET A 432 4.03 19.91 -12.07
N GLU A 433 4.44 20.78 -11.15
CA GLU A 433 3.92 22.16 -11.10
C GLU A 433 4.21 22.93 -12.39
N VAL A 434 5.42 22.80 -12.94
CA VAL A 434 5.79 23.43 -14.21
C VAL A 434 4.97 22.86 -15.38
N ALA A 435 4.85 21.52 -15.47
CA ALA A 435 4.03 20.88 -16.49
C ALA A 435 2.59 21.40 -16.45
N HIS A 436 1.99 21.45 -15.25
CA HIS A 436 0.63 21.94 -15.06
C HIS A 436 0.47 23.42 -15.43
N SER A 437 1.46 24.26 -15.11
CA SER A 437 1.45 25.69 -15.49
C SER A 437 1.47 25.90 -16.99
N LEU A 438 2.10 24.98 -17.72
CA LEU A 438 2.10 24.96 -19.19
C LEU A 438 0.83 24.30 -19.78
N GLY A 439 -0.10 23.82 -18.94
CA GLY A 439 -1.32 23.15 -19.36
C GLY A 439 -1.13 21.67 -19.73
N ILE A 440 0.03 21.07 -19.45
CA ILE A 440 0.26 19.64 -19.57
C ILE A 440 -0.27 18.98 -18.30
N LYS A 441 -1.35 18.21 -18.40
CA LYS A 441 -1.92 17.44 -17.30
C LYS A 441 -1.05 16.21 -16.98
N SER A 442 -1.24 15.64 -15.80
CA SER A 442 -0.52 14.43 -15.41
C SER A 442 -1.36 13.52 -14.52
N THR A 443 -0.89 12.28 -14.36
CA THR A 443 -1.39 11.39 -13.30
C THR A 443 -0.59 11.60 -12.02
N ALA A 444 -1.10 11.12 -10.89
CA ALA A 444 -0.35 10.99 -9.64
C ALA A 444 -0.29 9.51 -9.25
N THR A 445 0.88 9.03 -8.80
CA THR A 445 1.07 7.64 -8.40
C THR A 445 1.69 7.54 -7.03
N ILE A 446 1.34 6.51 -6.27
CA ILE A 446 2.06 6.09 -5.06
C ILE A 446 2.41 4.61 -5.19
N MET A 447 3.67 4.24 -4.95
CA MET A 447 4.06 2.84 -4.74
C MET A 447 4.20 2.59 -3.25
N PHE A 448 3.55 1.54 -2.73
CA PHE A 448 3.46 1.29 -1.30
C PHE A 448 3.61 -0.20 -0.93
N GLY A 449 4.00 -0.45 0.33
CA GLY A 449 4.21 -1.80 0.87
C GLY A 449 5.63 -2.33 0.69
N HIS A 450 6.65 -1.45 0.55
CA HIS A 450 8.06 -1.84 0.38
C HIS A 450 8.89 -1.66 1.66
N ILE A 451 9.32 -0.43 2.00
CA ILE A 451 10.06 -0.05 3.20
C ILE A 451 9.47 1.22 3.83
N ASP A 452 8.35 1.63 3.31
CA ASP A 452 7.53 2.74 3.71
C ASP A 452 6.90 2.51 5.10
N ASP A 453 6.45 3.60 5.68
CA ASP A 453 5.67 3.65 6.91
C ASP A 453 4.37 4.45 6.67
N LEU A 454 3.45 4.41 7.62
CA LEU A 454 2.15 5.09 7.48
C LEU A 454 2.31 6.61 7.39
N GLU A 455 3.31 7.18 8.06
CA GLU A 455 3.60 8.61 7.99
C GLU A 455 4.04 9.01 6.57
N SER A 456 4.84 8.18 5.91
CA SER A 456 5.27 8.44 4.54
C SER A 456 4.10 8.39 3.53
N TRP A 457 3.07 7.58 3.79
CA TRP A 457 1.83 7.59 2.99
C TRP A 457 1.08 8.91 3.14
N VAL A 458 0.96 9.42 4.38
CA VAL A 458 0.33 10.71 4.65
C VAL A 458 1.11 11.85 4.00
N ASN A 459 2.44 11.87 4.14
CA ASN A 459 3.30 12.90 3.54
C ASN A 459 3.19 12.91 2.01
N HIS A 460 3.10 11.72 1.39
CA HIS A 460 2.89 11.58 -0.04
C HIS A 460 1.55 12.18 -0.47
N PHE A 461 0.46 11.80 0.18
CA PHE A 461 -0.88 12.31 -0.10
C PHE A 461 -0.97 13.82 0.08
N GLN A 462 -0.35 14.34 1.15
CA GLN A 462 -0.29 15.78 1.43
C GLN A 462 0.41 16.55 0.32
N LEU A 463 1.55 16.07 -0.19
CA LEU A 463 2.27 16.73 -1.28
C LEU A 463 1.44 16.73 -2.58
N ILE A 464 0.83 15.60 -2.95
CA ILE A 464 -0.05 15.53 -4.12
C ILE A 464 -1.23 16.50 -3.97
N LYS A 465 -1.91 16.51 -2.81
CA LYS A 465 -3.05 17.40 -2.57
C LYS A 465 -2.65 18.88 -2.64
N LYS A 466 -1.49 19.23 -2.08
CA LYS A 466 -0.93 20.59 -2.15
C LYS A 466 -0.70 21.03 -3.59
N ILE A 467 -0.09 20.18 -4.43
CA ILE A 467 0.13 20.49 -5.84
C ILE A 467 -1.22 20.59 -6.57
N GLN A 468 -2.16 19.66 -6.30
CA GLN A 468 -3.48 19.67 -6.94
C GLN A 468 -4.27 20.94 -6.64
N ILE A 469 -4.31 21.37 -5.38
CA ILE A 469 -4.98 22.62 -4.98
C ILE A 469 -4.37 23.83 -5.70
N LYS A 470 -3.05 23.83 -5.88
CA LYS A 470 -2.33 24.92 -6.55
C LYS A 470 -2.56 24.94 -8.05
N THR A 471 -2.65 23.78 -8.70
CA THR A 471 -2.50 23.67 -10.15
C THR A 471 -3.72 23.08 -10.87
N ASN A 472 -4.54 22.31 -10.13
CA ASN A 472 -5.61 21.49 -10.70
C ASN A 472 -5.14 20.65 -11.90
N GLY A 473 -3.91 20.10 -11.82
CA GLY A 473 -3.21 19.45 -12.94
C GLY A 473 -3.30 17.95 -12.97
N PHE A 474 -3.48 17.29 -11.82
CA PHE A 474 -3.63 15.85 -11.76
C PHE A 474 -5.02 15.41 -12.22
N THR A 475 -5.09 14.42 -13.11
CA THR A 475 -6.33 13.84 -13.62
C THR A 475 -6.83 12.67 -12.80
N GLU A 476 -5.92 11.96 -12.15
CA GLU A 476 -6.21 10.76 -11.36
C GLU A 476 -5.10 10.48 -10.35
N ILE A 477 -5.39 9.66 -9.34
CA ILE A 477 -4.39 9.03 -8.48
C ILE A 477 -4.42 7.52 -8.67
N VAL A 478 -3.22 6.91 -8.75
CA VAL A 478 -3.01 5.49 -9.00
C VAL A 478 -2.18 4.88 -7.88
N PRO A 479 -2.81 4.22 -6.90
CA PRO A 479 -2.08 3.44 -5.93
C PRO A 479 -1.51 2.17 -6.58
N LEU A 480 -0.19 2.01 -6.47
CA LEU A 480 0.57 0.91 -7.06
C LEU A 480 1.13 0.02 -5.95
N PRO A 481 0.49 -1.09 -5.61
CA PRO A 481 1.06 -2.00 -4.63
C PRO A 481 2.40 -2.57 -5.11
N PHE A 482 3.37 -2.64 -4.20
CA PHE A 482 4.71 -3.11 -4.50
C PHE A 482 4.72 -4.61 -4.83
N VAL A 483 5.21 -4.95 -6.02
CA VAL A 483 5.44 -6.33 -6.48
C VAL A 483 6.89 -6.71 -6.18
N HIS A 484 7.11 -7.63 -5.27
CA HIS A 484 8.40 -7.83 -4.63
C HIS A 484 9.31 -8.88 -5.28
N MET A 485 8.74 -9.91 -5.96
CA MET A 485 9.44 -11.15 -6.33
C MET A 485 10.71 -10.94 -7.16
N GLY A 486 10.69 -9.99 -8.09
CA GLY A 486 11.86 -9.63 -8.92
C GLY A 486 12.62 -8.40 -8.44
N SER A 487 12.25 -7.85 -7.30
CA SER A 487 12.82 -6.61 -6.78
C SER A 487 14.16 -6.85 -6.07
N PRO A 488 15.24 -6.14 -6.44
CA PRO A 488 16.55 -6.31 -5.81
C PRO A 488 16.54 -6.06 -4.30
N ILE A 489 15.79 -5.07 -3.83
CA ILE A 489 15.73 -4.72 -2.40
C ILE A 489 15.08 -5.84 -1.58
N PHE A 490 14.07 -6.53 -2.12
CA PHE A 490 13.45 -7.66 -1.45
C PHE A 490 14.37 -8.89 -1.46
N LEU A 491 15.00 -9.19 -2.60
CA LEU A 491 15.96 -10.30 -2.72
C LEU A 491 17.16 -10.13 -1.79
N GLN A 492 17.49 -8.90 -1.40
CA GLN A 492 18.51 -8.59 -0.40
C GLN A 492 17.98 -8.62 1.05
N GLY A 493 16.73 -8.96 1.29
CA GLY A 493 16.12 -8.96 2.62
C GLY A 493 15.87 -7.56 3.20
N LYS A 494 15.80 -6.51 2.38
CA LYS A 494 15.75 -5.12 2.83
C LYS A 494 14.37 -4.47 2.62
N SER A 495 13.36 -5.21 2.23
CA SER A 495 11.99 -4.69 2.08
C SER A 495 10.94 -5.70 2.53
N MET A 496 9.73 -5.20 2.70
CA MET A 496 8.53 -6.00 2.90
C MET A 496 8.10 -6.68 1.59
N PRO A 497 7.27 -7.75 1.67
CA PRO A 497 6.79 -8.51 0.50
C PRO A 497 5.57 -7.85 -0.18
N GLY A 498 5.49 -6.54 -0.22
CA GLY A 498 4.33 -5.79 -0.69
C GLY A 498 3.26 -5.61 0.39
N PRO A 499 2.22 -4.81 0.14
CA PRO A 499 1.13 -4.61 1.10
C PRO A 499 0.27 -5.86 1.23
N ALA A 500 -0.40 -6.03 2.37
CA ALA A 500 -1.45 -7.01 2.55
C ALA A 500 -2.74 -6.55 1.83
N TRP A 501 -3.68 -7.48 1.61
CA TRP A 501 -4.91 -7.15 0.87
C TRP A 501 -5.74 -6.05 1.54
N ASP A 502 -5.86 -6.09 2.85
CA ASP A 502 -6.57 -5.10 3.64
C ASP A 502 -5.90 -3.71 3.59
N GLU A 503 -4.57 -3.64 3.48
CA GLU A 503 -3.84 -2.39 3.23
C GLU A 503 -4.11 -1.83 1.83
N ILE A 504 -4.32 -2.70 0.85
CA ILE A 504 -4.69 -2.29 -0.51
C ILE A 504 -6.09 -1.67 -0.53
N VAL A 505 -7.07 -2.34 0.10
CA VAL A 505 -8.43 -1.79 0.22
C VAL A 505 -8.39 -0.45 0.95
N LEU A 506 -7.68 -0.38 2.06
CA LEU A 506 -7.56 0.83 2.87
C LEU A 506 -6.91 1.98 2.10
N MET A 507 -5.82 1.72 1.35
CA MET A 507 -5.13 2.73 0.54
C MET A 507 -6.05 3.35 -0.52
N HIS A 508 -6.78 2.53 -1.29
CA HIS A 508 -7.67 3.02 -2.33
C HIS A 508 -8.88 3.77 -1.74
N SER A 509 -9.45 3.24 -0.65
CA SER A 509 -10.57 3.88 0.04
C SER A 509 -10.18 5.23 0.64
N LEU A 510 -9.03 5.31 1.32
CA LEU A 510 -8.54 6.56 1.89
C LEU A 510 -8.07 7.55 0.82
N ALA A 511 -7.58 7.08 -0.33
CA ALA A 511 -7.34 7.94 -1.47
C ALA A 511 -8.64 8.61 -1.93
N ARG A 512 -9.75 7.86 -2.07
CA ARG A 512 -11.07 8.43 -2.40
C ARG A 512 -11.52 9.48 -1.39
N ILE A 513 -11.43 9.17 -0.09
CA ILE A 513 -11.87 10.06 0.97
C ILE A 513 -10.99 11.33 1.05
N TYR A 514 -9.66 11.16 1.04
CA TYR A 514 -8.75 12.27 1.21
C TYR A 514 -8.72 13.23 0.02
N PHE A 515 -8.85 12.70 -1.21
CA PHE A 515 -8.87 13.51 -2.43
C PHE A 515 -10.29 13.90 -2.90
N TYR A 516 -11.32 13.60 -2.11
CA TYR A 516 -12.69 14.00 -2.44
C TYR A 516 -12.75 15.50 -2.75
N ASN A 517 -13.49 15.88 -3.81
CA ASN A 517 -13.57 17.24 -4.37
C ASN A 517 -12.25 17.85 -4.89
N THR A 518 -11.17 17.07 -5.01
CA THR A 518 -9.88 17.56 -5.54
C THR A 518 -9.34 16.72 -6.69
N ILE A 519 -9.37 15.38 -6.56
CA ILE A 519 -9.04 14.45 -7.64
C ILE A 519 -10.17 13.42 -7.74
N ASP A 520 -10.94 13.49 -8.82
CA ASP A 520 -12.15 12.69 -8.97
C ASP A 520 -11.87 11.21 -9.29
N ASN A 521 -10.74 10.91 -9.93
CA ASN A 521 -10.50 9.56 -10.42
C ASN A 521 -9.48 8.81 -9.57
N ILE A 522 -9.89 7.65 -9.07
CA ILE A 522 -9.03 6.70 -8.37
C ILE A 522 -8.95 5.43 -9.20
N GLN A 523 -7.73 5.07 -9.60
CA GLN A 523 -7.47 3.93 -10.49
C GLN A 523 -7.00 2.70 -9.71
N ALA A 524 -7.48 1.51 -10.08
CA ALA A 524 -6.91 0.23 -9.67
C ALA A 524 -5.96 -0.33 -10.74
N SER A 525 -4.76 -0.75 -10.32
CA SER A 525 -3.77 -1.36 -11.22
C SER A 525 -4.01 -2.87 -11.37
N TRP A 526 -4.80 -3.28 -12.35
CA TRP A 526 -5.14 -4.68 -12.59
C TRP A 526 -3.92 -5.59 -12.81
N VAL A 527 -2.84 -5.09 -13.41
CA VAL A 527 -1.59 -5.87 -13.61
C VAL A 527 -0.93 -6.33 -12.31
N LYS A 528 -1.25 -5.67 -11.19
CA LYS A 528 -0.73 -5.98 -9.86
C LYS A 528 -1.74 -6.71 -8.98
N LEU A 529 -3.03 -6.52 -9.24
CA LEU A 529 -4.14 -6.96 -8.40
C LEU A 529 -4.92 -8.14 -8.99
N GLY A 530 -4.76 -8.38 -10.29
CA GLY A 530 -5.64 -9.26 -11.06
C GLY A 530 -7.01 -8.65 -11.29
N HIS A 531 -7.83 -9.30 -12.09
CA HIS A 531 -9.20 -8.87 -12.37
C HIS A 531 -10.08 -8.95 -11.10
N ASP A 532 -9.93 -10.01 -10.31
CA ASP A 532 -10.70 -10.18 -9.07
C ASP A 532 -10.38 -9.07 -8.06
N GLY A 533 -9.10 -8.73 -7.89
CA GLY A 533 -8.70 -7.64 -7.01
C GLY A 533 -9.21 -6.28 -7.49
N ALA A 534 -9.10 -6.01 -8.78
CA ALA A 534 -9.63 -4.79 -9.37
C ALA A 534 -11.16 -4.69 -9.20
N LYS A 535 -11.90 -5.80 -9.40
CA LYS A 535 -13.35 -5.88 -9.20
C LYS A 535 -13.75 -5.52 -7.76
N VAL A 536 -13.09 -6.07 -6.75
CA VAL A 536 -13.38 -5.75 -5.34
C VAL A 536 -13.14 -4.28 -5.04
N LEU A 537 -12.12 -3.67 -5.62
CA LEU A 537 -11.82 -2.26 -5.37
C LEU A 537 -12.85 -1.30 -6.00
N LEU A 538 -13.63 -1.74 -6.99
CA LEU A 538 -14.77 -0.95 -7.51
C LEU A 538 -15.86 -0.70 -6.46
N GLU A 539 -15.89 -1.50 -5.38
CA GLU A 539 -16.75 -1.29 -4.21
C GLU A 539 -16.00 -0.59 -3.05
N SER A 540 -14.77 -0.14 -3.28
CA SER A 540 -13.89 0.43 -2.26
C SER A 540 -13.32 1.80 -2.65
N GLY A 541 -14.03 2.56 -3.49
CA GLY A 541 -13.64 3.93 -3.86
C GLY A 541 -13.03 4.09 -5.24
N VAL A 542 -12.78 3.01 -5.97
CA VAL A 542 -12.22 3.02 -7.33
C VAL A 542 -13.31 3.25 -8.38
N ASN A 543 -12.99 4.02 -9.41
CA ASN A 543 -13.87 4.28 -10.57
C ASN A 543 -13.17 4.11 -11.93
N ASP A 544 -11.88 3.78 -11.93
CA ASP A 544 -11.08 3.62 -13.15
C ASP A 544 -10.20 2.37 -13.09
N LEU A 545 -10.11 1.64 -14.19
CA LEU A 545 -9.29 0.43 -14.32
C LEU A 545 -7.99 0.65 -15.10
N GLY A 546 -7.70 1.91 -15.45
CA GLY A 546 -6.53 2.26 -16.24
C GLY A 546 -6.64 1.84 -17.70
N GLY A 547 -5.55 1.39 -18.25
CA GLY A 547 -5.46 1.04 -19.67
C GLY A 547 -5.45 -0.44 -19.97
N THR A 548 -5.71 -0.78 -21.23
CA THR A 548 -5.55 -2.13 -21.78
C THR A 548 -4.10 -2.61 -21.73
N LEU A 549 -3.13 -1.68 -21.73
CA LEU A 549 -1.70 -1.85 -21.49
C LEU A 549 -1.02 -2.92 -22.37
N ILE A 550 -1.42 -3.06 -23.62
CA ILE A 550 -0.80 -4.02 -24.55
C ILE A 550 0.75 -4.00 -24.38
N ASN A 551 1.36 -5.15 -24.04
CA ASN A 551 2.79 -5.33 -23.75
C ASN A 551 3.30 -4.64 -22.47
N GLU A 552 2.55 -4.67 -21.36
CA GLU A 552 3.07 -4.23 -20.06
C GLU A 552 4.20 -5.18 -19.61
N ASN A 553 5.42 -4.62 -19.46
CA ASN A 553 6.63 -5.40 -19.14
C ASN A 553 7.19 -5.11 -17.75
N ILE A 554 6.86 -3.97 -17.14
CA ILE A 554 7.49 -3.50 -15.89
C ILE A 554 7.02 -4.36 -14.71
N SER A 555 5.71 -4.57 -14.57
CA SER A 555 5.15 -5.40 -13.50
C SER A 555 5.50 -6.87 -13.70
N ARG A 556 5.51 -7.34 -14.95
CA ARG A 556 5.96 -8.70 -15.31
C ARG A 556 7.42 -8.92 -14.90
N ALA A 557 8.31 -7.99 -15.19
CA ALA A 557 9.72 -8.08 -14.80
C ALA A 557 9.91 -8.13 -13.27
N SER A 558 8.99 -7.52 -12.53
CA SER A 558 8.94 -7.59 -11.06
C SER A 558 8.29 -8.89 -10.54
N GLY A 559 7.74 -9.74 -11.42
CA GLY A 559 7.19 -11.05 -11.08
C GLY A 559 5.66 -11.13 -11.05
N ALA A 560 4.93 -10.11 -11.53
CA ALA A 560 3.48 -10.17 -11.62
C ALA A 560 3.00 -11.20 -12.66
N ASN A 561 1.94 -11.94 -12.32
CA ASN A 561 1.42 -13.07 -13.12
C ASN A 561 0.08 -12.78 -13.82
N HIS A 562 -0.44 -11.55 -13.76
CA HIS A 562 -1.77 -11.20 -14.29
C HIS A 562 -1.81 -10.83 -15.78
N GLY A 563 -0.75 -11.16 -16.53
CA GLY A 563 -0.66 -10.87 -17.95
C GLY A 563 -0.08 -9.49 -18.27
N GLN A 564 -0.11 -9.16 -19.56
CA GLN A 564 0.46 -7.92 -20.10
C GLN A 564 -0.58 -7.07 -20.84
N GLU A 565 -1.79 -7.59 -20.97
CA GLU A 565 -2.90 -6.98 -21.68
C GLU A 565 -4.22 -7.43 -21.07
N THR A 566 -5.17 -6.53 -21.00
CA THR A 566 -6.59 -6.81 -20.79
C THR A 566 -7.37 -6.20 -21.94
N THR A 567 -8.17 -7.02 -22.61
CA THR A 567 -8.98 -6.58 -23.74
C THR A 567 -10.16 -5.71 -23.31
N ASP A 568 -10.71 -4.92 -24.26
CA ASP A 568 -11.93 -4.13 -24.02
C ASP A 568 -13.08 -5.02 -23.49
N MET A 569 -13.22 -6.24 -24.04
CA MET A 569 -14.29 -7.17 -23.65
C MET A 569 -14.10 -7.73 -22.23
N GLU A 570 -12.88 -8.00 -21.82
CA GLU A 570 -12.58 -8.44 -20.44
C GLU A 570 -12.89 -7.32 -19.45
N PHE A 571 -12.56 -6.06 -19.74
CA PHE A 571 -12.96 -4.93 -18.91
C PHE A 571 -14.46 -4.74 -18.85
N ILE A 572 -15.16 -4.83 -20.00
CA ILE A 572 -16.63 -4.73 -20.05
C ILE A 572 -17.25 -5.83 -19.19
N SER A 573 -16.79 -7.07 -19.31
CA SER A 573 -17.27 -8.18 -18.50
C SER A 573 -17.03 -7.93 -17.00
N LEU A 574 -15.80 -7.58 -16.62
CA LEU A 574 -15.42 -7.31 -15.23
C LEU A 574 -16.29 -6.21 -14.60
N ILE A 575 -16.52 -5.12 -15.34
CA ILE A 575 -17.30 -3.97 -14.87
C ILE A 575 -18.79 -4.36 -14.73
N ASN A 576 -19.35 -5.08 -15.72
CA ASN A 576 -20.73 -5.56 -15.67
C ASN A 576 -20.93 -6.57 -14.52
N ASP A 577 -19.98 -7.48 -14.29
CA ASP A 577 -19.99 -8.45 -13.18
C ASP A 577 -19.93 -7.78 -11.80
N ALA A 578 -19.39 -6.55 -11.74
CA ALA A 578 -19.43 -5.70 -10.54
C ALA A 578 -20.74 -4.88 -10.42
N GLY A 579 -21.72 -5.06 -11.34
CA GLY A 579 -22.95 -4.28 -11.34
C GLY A 579 -22.77 -2.81 -11.70
N LYS A 580 -21.69 -2.47 -12.41
CA LYS A 580 -21.33 -1.11 -12.84
C LYS A 580 -21.51 -0.97 -14.35
N ILE A 581 -21.36 0.26 -14.86
CA ILE A 581 -21.54 0.60 -16.27
C ILE A 581 -20.18 0.92 -16.90
N PRO A 582 -19.73 0.16 -17.92
CA PRO A 582 -18.44 0.37 -18.56
C PRO A 582 -18.42 1.58 -19.51
N TYR A 583 -17.39 2.39 -19.38
CA TYR A 583 -17.13 3.52 -20.28
C TYR A 583 -15.69 3.51 -20.78
N LEU A 584 -15.53 3.64 -22.10
CA LEU A 584 -14.24 3.97 -22.70
C LEU A 584 -14.01 5.48 -22.60
N ARG A 585 -12.88 5.89 -22.03
CA ARG A 585 -12.48 7.29 -21.88
C ARG A 585 -11.27 7.65 -22.74
N ASN A 586 -11.06 8.94 -22.95
CA ASN A 586 -9.76 9.47 -23.35
C ASN A 586 -8.86 9.71 -22.13
N THR A 587 -7.57 9.96 -22.33
CA THR A 587 -6.57 10.18 -21.27
C THR A 587 -6.92 11.36 -20.34
N LEU A 588 -7.52 12.41 -20.88
CA LEU A 588 -7.84 13.63 -20.16
C LEU A 588 -9.18 13.62 -19.42
N TYR A 589 -9.93 12.50 -19.47
CA TYR A 589 -11.29 12.40 -18.89
C TYR A 589 -12.28 13.46 -19.40
N THR A 590 -12.10 13.90 -20.64
CA THR A 590 -12.98 14.89 -21.30
C THR A 590 -13.98 14.27 -22.28
N SER A 591 -13.78 13.00 -22.64
CA SER A 591 -14.65 12.25 -23.55
C SER A 591 -14.88 10.83 -23.02
N PHE A 592 -16.14 10.41 -23.09
CA PHE A 592 -16.61 9.12 -22.58
C PHE A 592 -17.55 8.46 -23.58
N LYS A 593 -17.30 7.19 -23.91
CA LYS A 593 -18.19 6.36 -24.73
C LYS A 593 -18.80 5.28 -23.85
N ASN A 594 -20.12 5.29 -23.70
CA ASN A 594 -20.85 4.24 -22.98
C ASN A 594 -20.76 2.91 -23.76
N LEU A 595 -20.41 1.84 -23.07
CA LEU A 595 -20.27 0.50 -23.63
C LEU A 595 -21.26 -0.52 -23.06
N GLU A 596 -22.27 -0.07 -22.31
CA GLU A 596 -23.29 -0.92 -21.67
C GLU A 596 -24.00 -1.87 -22.64
N SER A 597 -24.26 -1.43 -23.88
CA SER A 597 -24.93 -2.22 -24.91
C SER A 597 -24.01 -3.13 -25.73
N VAL A 598 -22.70 -3.14 -25.43
CA VAL A 598 -21.74 -3.97 -26.17
C VAL A 598 -21.77 -5.39 -25.62
N SER A 599 -22.28 -6.34 -26.41
CA SER A 599 -22.29 -7.76 -26.10
C SER A 599 -21.28 -8.52 -26.98
N PHE A 600 -20.88 -9.72 -26.56
CA PHE A 600 -19.99 -10.61 -27.34
C PHE A 600 -20.52 -10.90 -28.76
N GLU A 601 -21.85 -10.90 -28.97
CA GLU A 601 -22.46 -11.13 -30.28
C GLU A 601 -22.29 -9.97 -31.27
N ASN A 602 -22.07 -8.75 -30.78
CA ASN A 602 -21.94 -7.55 -31.61
C ASN A 602 -20.48 -7.28 -32.07
N VAL A 603 -19.48 -7.92 -31.47
CA VAL A 603 -18.07 -7.68 -31.77
C VAL A 603 -17.60 -8.41 -33.04
N ILE A 604 -18.30 -9.47 -33.47
CA ILE A 604 -17.98 -10.20 -34.71
C ILE A 604 -18.38 -9.41 -35.98
N LYS A 605 -19.04 -8.26 -35.82
CA LYS A 605 -19.55 -7.43 -36.94
C LYS A 605 -18.88 -6.06 -37.12
N ILE A 606 -17.76 -5.78 -36.40
CA ILE A 606 -17.01 -4.53 -36.58
C ILE A 606 -15.63 -4.80 -37.18
#